data_c20303804dcf8612000109b1da4a7a7d
#
_entry.id   c20303804dcf8612000109b1da4a7a7d
#
_cell.length_a   1.000
_cell.length_b   1.000
_cell.length_c   1.000
_cell.angle_alpha   90.00
_cell.angle_beta   90.00
_cell.angle_gamma   90.00
#
_symmetry.space_group_name_H-M   'P 1'
#
loop_
_entity.id
_entity.type
_entity.pdbx_description
1 polymer ?
#
loop_
_entity_poly.entity_id
_entity_poly.type
_entity_poly.pdbx_seq_one_letter_code
_entity_poly.pdbx_strand_id
1 'polypeptide(L)'
;MDAADEAGAVERYLACLAVNDWDGLAATIADDDLIRDGPYCDVVEGKQPYLKFLRGVFAALKGYRLDVQRISHASDRVCHVELTETFDIDGAPTEYPECLVFGRNSDGLINRVSVFIKQLGS
;
A
#
# COMPACT_ATOMS: atom_id res chain seq x y z
N MET A 1 -4.68 -16.01 16.10
CA MET A 1 -4.25 -14.61 15.90
C MET A 1 -5.48 -13.74 15.98
N ASP A 2 -5.45 -12.72 16.80
CA ASP A 2 -6.61 -11.84 16.95
C ASP A 2 -6.60 -10.72 15.88
N ALA A 3 -7.72 -9.97 15.84
CA ALA A 3 -7.87 -8.92 14.82
C ALA A 3 -6.81 -7.83 14.93
N ALA A 4 -6.32 -7.55 16.14
CA ALA A 4 -5.30 -6.52 16.34
C ALA A 4 -3.95 -6.95 15.72
N ASP A 5 -3.58 -8.23 15.87
CA ASP A 5 -2.35 -8.74 15.26
C ASP A 5 -2.46 -8.75 13.74
N GLU A 6 -3.64 -9.08 13.22
CA GLU A 6 -3.86 -9.10 11.79
C GLU A 6 -3.82 -7.68 11.20
N ALA A 7 -4.42 -6.72 11.88
CA ALA A 7 -4.38 -5.33 11.48
C ALA A 7 -2.95 -4.78 11.53
N GLY A 8 -2.12 -5.29 12.46
CA GLY A 8 -0.76 -4.82 12.66
C GLY A 8 0.13 -4.90 11.42
N ALA A 9 -0.04 -5.93 10.59
CA ALA A 9 0.73 -6.05 9.35
C ALA A 9 0.45 -4.89 8.40
N VAL A 10 -0.82 -4.53 8.23
CA VAL A 10 -1.22 -3.42 7.37
C VAL A 10 -0.74 -2.09 7.94
N GLU A 11 -0.88 -1.87 9.24
CA GLU A 11 -0.40 -0.65 9.89
C GLU A 11 1.11 -0.51 9.75
N ARG A 12 1.86 -1.60 9.95
CA ARG A 12 3.31 -1.58 9.75
C ARG A 12 3.70 -1.31 8.31
N TYR A 13 2.96 -1.90 7.36
CA TYR A 13 3.18 -1.65 5.94
C TYR A 13 3.05 -0.16 5.64
N LEU A 14 1.97 0.46 6.10
CA LEU A 14 1.70 1.88 5.85
C LEU A 14 2.75 2.78 6.51
N ALA A 15 3.16 2.45 7.73
CA ALA A 15 4.19 3.21 8.44
C ALA A 15 5.54 3.13 7.71
N CYS A 16 5.90 1.95 7.21
CA CYS A 16 7.13 1.76 6.45
C CYS A 16 7.08 2.48 5.10
N LEU A 17 5.93 2.43 4.44
CA LEU A 17 5.72 3.12 3.16
C LEU A 17 5.92 4.63 3.31
N ALA A 18 5.40 5.20 4.39
CA ALA A 18 5.46 6.63 4.64
C ALA A 18 6.90 7.15 4.75
N VAL A 19 7.83 6.31 5.17
CA VAL A 19 9.24 6.71 5.38
C VAL A 19 10.22 5.94 4.50
N ASN A 20 9.72 5.20 3.51
CA ASN A 20 10.53 4.42 2.58
C ASN A 20 11.40 3.37 3.26
N ASP A 21 10.90 2.77 4.34
CA ASP A 21 11.57 1.66 5.02
C ASP A 21 11.23 0.36 4.27
N TRP A 22 11.99 0.06 3.22
CA TRP A 22 11.69 -1.07 2.35
C TRP A 22 11.94 -2.42 3.02
N ASP A 23 12.93 -2.51 3.89
CA ASP A 23 13.20 -3.75 4.63
C ASP A 23 12.07 -4.04 5.62
N GLY A 24 11.60 -3.02 6.34
CA GLY A 24 10.46 -3.17 7.25
C GLY A 24 9.18 -3.52 6.50
N LEU A 25 8.94 -2.90 5.36
CA LEU A 25 7.78 -3.18 4.53
C LEU A 25 7.84 -4.62 4.00
N ALA A 26 9.01 -5.08 3.56
CA ALA A 26 9.20 -6.43 3.05
C ALA A 26 8.80 -7.49 4.10
N ALA A 27 9.02 -7.20 5.37
CA ALA A 27 8.66 -8.14 6.44
C ALA A 27 7.15 -8.29 6.64
N THR A 28 6.34 -7.39 6.07
CA THR A 28 4.87 -7.44 6.20
C THR A 28 4.20 -8.17 5.04
N ILE A 29 4.91 -8.46 3.96
CA ILE A 29 4.32 -9.03 2.74
C ILE A 29 4.78 -10.47 2.51
N ALA A 30 3.90 -11.25 1.86
CA ALA A 30 4.16 -12.66 1.57
C ALA A 30 5.24 -12.80 0.49
N ASP A 31 6.01 -13.90 0.58
CA ASP A 31 7.14 -14.12 -0.32
C ASP A 31 6.70 -14.48 -1.74
N ASP A 32 5.77 -15.42 -1.87
CA ASP A 32 5.48 -16.05 -3.16
C ASP A 32 4.15 -15.67 -3.78
N ASP A 33 3.14 -15.40 -2.96
CA ASP A 33 1.77 -15.24 -3.45
C ASP A 33 1.27 -13.80 -3.40
N LEU A 34 2.17 -12.83 -3.35
CA LEU A 34 1.78 -11.42 -3.38
C LEU A 34 1.36 -11.00 -4.78
N ILE A 35 0.19 -10.36 -4.88
CA ILE A 35 -0.29 -9.74 -6.11
C ILE A 35 -0.69 -8.31 -5.78
N ARG A 36 -0.12 -7.37 -6.53
CA ARG A 36 -0.54 -5.97 -6.47
C ARG A 36 -1.22 -5.61 -7.78
N ASP A 37 -2.45 -5.13 -7.73
CA ASP A 37 -3.10 -4.58 -8.91
C ASP A 37 -3.29 -3.07 -8.71
N GLY A 38 -2.88 -2.32 -9.71
CA GLY A 38 -2.84 -0.87 -9.66
C GLY A 38 -4.05 -0.21 -10.30
N PRO A 39 -4.09 1.13 -10.26
CA PRO A 39 -5.25 1.89 -10.73
C PRO A 39 -5.51 1.78 -12.23
N TYR A 40 -4.55 1.30 -13.00
CA TYR A 40 -4.71 1.09 -14.45
C TYR A 40 -4.82 -0.39 -14.79
N CYS A 41 -5.18 -1.23 -13.81
CA CYS A 41 -5.23 -2.69 -13.93
C CYS A 41 -3.86 -3.30 -14.25
N ASP A 42 -2.79 -2.59 -13.95
CA ASP A 42 -1.43 -3.10 -14.04
C ASP A 42 -1.16 -4.04 -12.87
N VAL A 43 -0.52 -5.16 -13.13
CA VAL A 43 -0.31 -6.22 -12.14
C VAL A 43 1.18 -6.44 -11.90
N VAL A 44 1.55 -6.51 -10.61
CA VAL A 44 2.89 -6.90 -10.19
C VAL A 44 2.76 -8.12 -9.29
N GLU A 45 3.43 -9.21 -9.63
CA GLU A 45 3.36 -10.46 -8.88
C GLU A 45 4.69 -10.75 -8.19
N GLY A 46 4.62 -11.13 -6.91
CA GLY A 46 5.77 -11.53 -6.11
C GLY A 46 6.41 -10.39 -5.33
N LYS A 47 7.03 -10.76 -4.20
CA LYS A 47 7.65 -9.79 -3.28
C LYS A 47 8.76 -8.98 -3.93
N GLN A 48 9.72 -9.64 -4.56
CA GLN A 48 10.88 -8.93 -5.10
C GLN A 48 10.52 -7.99 -6.25
N PRO A 49 9.70 -8.40 -7.23
CA PRO A 49 9.23 -7.46 -8.24
C PRO A 49 8.44 -6.28 -7.65
N TYR A 50 7.64 -6.53 -6.62
CA TYR A 50 6.87 -5.47 -5.98
C TYR A 50 7.77 -4.46 -5.26
N LEU A 51 8.77 -4.94 -4.51
CA LEU A 51 9.73 -4.05 -3.85
C LEU A 51 10.51 -3.22 -4.86
N LYS A 52 10.92 -3.83 -5.97
CA LYS A 52 11.61 -3.11 -7.04
C LYS A 52 10.71 -2.04 -7.64
N PHE A 53 9.44 -2.36 -7.85
CA PHE A 53 8.44 -1.42 -8.36
C PHE A 53 8.30 -0.22 -7.41
N LEU A 54 8.12 -0.48 -6.11
CA LEU A 54 7.96 0.59 -5.13
C LEU A 54 9.20 1.49 -5.05
N ARG A 55 10.38 0.89 -4.99
CA ARG A 55 11.64 1.66 -4.95
C ARG A 55 11.77 2.57 -6.16
N GLY A 56 11.41 2.07 -7.34
CA GLY A 56 11.47 2.86 -8.57
C GLY A 56 10.50 4.02 -8.57
N VAL A 57 9.26 3.78 -8.16
CA VAL A 57 8.25 4.83 -8.11
C VAL A 57 8.62 5.89 -7.08
N PHE A 58 8.96 5.48 -5.86
CA PHE A 58 9.21 6.40 -4.77
C PHE A 58 10.51 7.19 -4.91
N ALA A 59 11.49 6.64 -5.63
CA ALA A 59 12.72 7.37 -5.92
C ALA A 59 12.46 8.62 -6.76
N ALA A 60 11.40 8.62 -7.56
CA ALA A 60 11.03 9.75 -8.42
C ALA A 60 10.08 10.75 -7.75
N LEU A 61 9.48 10.39 -6.62
CA LEU A 61 8.51 11.25 -5.94
C LEU A 61 9.22 12.28 -5.05
N LYS A 62 8.71 13.50 -5.04
CA LYS A 62 9.18 14.57 -4.17
C LYS A 62 8.03 15.05 -3.30
N GLY A 63 8.34 15.40 -2.05
CA GLY A 63 7.33 15.91 -1.13
C GLY A 63 6.29 14.87 -0.74
N TYR A 64 6.66 13.60 -0.76
CA TYR A 64 5.72 12.51 -0.47
C TYR A 64 5.23 12.57 0.96
N ARG A 65 3.89 12.48 1.12
CA ARG A 65 3.24 12.37 2.42
C ARG A 65 2.08 11.40 2.31
N LEU A 66 1.92 10.58 3.35
CA LEU A 66 0.84 9.61 3.45
C LEU A 66 -0.01 9.92 4.68
N ASP A 67 -1.29 10.19 4.44
CA ASP A 67 -2.26 10.47 5.51
C ASP A 67 -3.35 9.39 5.50
N VAL A 68 -3.38 8.56 6.54
CA VAL A 68 -4.39 7.51 6.68
C VAL A 68 -5.61 8.09 7.39
N GLN A 69 -6.77 8.02 6.75
CA GLN A 69 -8.02 8.51 7.31
C GLN A 69 -8.77 7.41 8.07
N ARG A 70 -8.81 6.20 7.52
CA ARG A 70 -9.60 5.13 8.15
C ARG A 70 -9.13 3.76 7.67
N ILE A 71 -9.08 2.80 8.62
CA ILE A 71 -8.85 1.38 8.32
C ILE A 71 -10.10 0.63 8.73
N SER A 72 -10.70 -0.12 7.79
CA SER A 72 -11.92 -0.88 8.02
C SER A 72 -11.68 -2.36 7.71
N HIS A 73 -12.15 -3.23 8.59
CA HIS A 73 -12.00 -4.68 8.41
C HIS A 73 -13.26 -5.25 7.79
N ALA A 74 -13.14 -5.76 6.55
CA ALA A 74 -14.27 -6.39 5.86
C ALA A 74 -14.42 -7.86 6.27
N SER A 75 -13.31 -8.51 6.62
CA SER A 75 -13.29 -9.88 7.11
C SER A 75 -11.98 -10.10 7.87
N ASP A 76 -11.75 -11.36 8.34
CA ASP A 76 -10.53 -11.71 9.06
C ASP A 76 -9.26 -11.46 8.23
N ARG A 77 -9.36 -11.50 6.91
CA ARG A 77 -8.20 -11.41 6.02
C ARG A 77 -8.25 -10.26 5.03
N VAL A 78 -9.28 -9.43 5.09
CA VAL A 78 -9.42 -8.31 4.14
C VAL A 78 -9.66 -7.03 4.91
N CYS A 79 -8.86 -5.99 4.61
CA CYS A 79 -9.14 -4.67 5.14
C CYS A 79 -9.06 -3.61 4.05
N HIS A 80 -9.83 -2.55 4.25
CA HIS A 80 -9.87 -1.39 3.37
C HIS A 80 -9.24 -0.22 4.09
N VAL A 81 -8.34 0.48 3.41
CA VAL A 81 -7.68 1.65 3.98
C VAL A 81 -8.00 2.87 3.12
N GLU A 82 -8.67 3.83 3.72
CA GLU A 82 -8.90 5.12 3.08
C GLU A 82 -7.76 6.04 3.50
N LEU A 83 -7.04 6.54 2.50
CA LEU A 83 -5.88 7.38 2.74
C LEU A 83 -5.74 8.42 1.64
N THR A 84 -4.86 9.39 1.86
CA THR A 84 -4.49 10.36 0.84
C THR A 84 -2.98 10.36 0.70
N GLU A 85 -2.50 10.16 -0.51
CA GLU A 85 -1.10 10.36 -0.82
C GLU A 85 -0.91 11.74 -1.43
N THR A 86 0.09 12.46 -0.96
CA THR A 86 0.44 13.79 -1.47
C THR A 86 1.86 13.74 -2.00
N PHE A 87 2.09 14.27 -3.18
CA PHE A 87 3.44 14.46 -3.72
C PHE A 87 3.43 15.58 -4.75
N ASP A 88 4.61 16.09 -5.06
CA ASP A 88 4.73 17.24 -5.95
C ASP A 88 4.52 16.85 -7.41
N ILE A 89 3.63 17.55 -8.08
CA ILE A 89 3.42 17.48 -9.53
C ILE A 89 3.72 18.87 -10.07
N ASP A 90 4.68 18.96 -10.97
CA ASP A 90 5.12 20.24 -11.57
C ASP A 90 5.46 21.27 -10.49
N GLY A 91 6.09 20.80 -9.41
CA GLY A 91 6.53 21.67 -8.32
C GLY A 91 5.45 22.06 -7.32
N ALA A 92 4.25 21.51 -7.41
CA ALA A 92 3.14 21.83 -6.50
C ALA A 92 2.62 20.57 -5.80
N PRO A 93 2.36 20.62 -4.47
CA PRO A 93 1.77 19.51 -3.77
C PRO A 93 0.41 19.15 -4.37
N THR A 94 0.23 17.87 -4.67
CA THR A 94 -0.99 17.36 -5.27
C THR A 94 -1.50 16.18 -4.46
N GLU A 95 -2.78 16.21 -4.08
CA GLU A 95 -3.40 15.20 -3.23
C GLU A 95 -4.15 14.16 -4.06
N TYR A 96 -3.95 12.89 -3.73
CA TYR A 96 -4.64 11.76 -4.36
C TYR A 96 -5.35 10.95 -3.30
N PRO A 97 -6.66 11.16 -3.11
CA PRO A 97 -7.44 10.29 -2.23
C PRO A 97 -7.51 8.88 -2.82
N GLU A 98 -7.33 7.88 -1.95
CA GLU A 98 -7.23 6.50 -2.39
C GLU A 98 -7.95 5.57 -1.43
N CYS A 99 -8.33 4.40 -1.95
CA CYS A 99 -8.68 3.27 -1.11
C CYS A 99 -7.78 2.11 -1.52
N LEU A 100 -7.04 1.57 -0.56
CA LEU A 100 -6.26 0.35 -0.77
C LEU A 100 -7.00 -0.81 -0.14
N VAL A 101 -7.10 -1.91 -0.86
CA VAL A 101 -7.67 -3.15 -0.34
C VAL A 101 -6.53 -4.11 -0.10
N PHE A 102 -6.33 -4.51 1.16
CA PHE A 102 -5.29 -5.45 1.55
C PHE A 102 -5.90 -6.80 1.85
N GLY A 103 -5.32 -7.85 1.25
CA GLY A 103 -5.60 -9.22 1.63
C GLY A 103 -4.41 -9.80 2.38
N ARG A 104 -4.67 -10.73 3.29
CA ARG A 104 -3.62 -11.42 4.07
C ARG A 104 -3.79 -12.92 3.96
N ASN A 105 -2.67 -13.63 3.99
CA ASN A 105 -2.70 -15.09 3.98
C ASN A 105 -2.87 -15.64 5.41
N SER A 106 -2.84 -16.95 5.56
CA SER A 106 -3.03 -17.60 6.86
C SER A 106 -1.91 -17.31 7.86
N ASP A 107 -0.75 -16.84 7.40
CA ASP A 107 0.36 -16.43 8.25
C ASP A 107 0.27 -14.96 8.67
N GLY A 108 -0.78 -14.27 8.26
CA GLY A 108 -0.97 -12.86 8.58
C GLY A 108 -0.18 -11.90 7.69
N LEU A 109 0.48 -12.42 6.65
CA LEU A 109 1.25 -11.60 5.73
C LEU A 109 0.38 -11.08 4.60
N ILE A 110 0.67 -9.87 4.14
CA ILE A 110 -0.07 -9.26 3.05
C ILE A 110 0.23 -9.99 1.74
N ASN A 111 -0.78 -10.54 1.10
CA ASN A 111 -0.63 -11.22 -0.19
C ASN A 111 -1.43 -10.56 -1.31
N ARG A 112 -2.12 -9.47 -1.01
CA ARG A 112 -2.84 -8.70 -2.03
C ARG A 112 -2.84 -7.23 -1.67
N VAL A 113 -2.54 -6.39 -2.65
CA VAL A 113 -2.68 -4.94 -2.55
C VAL A 113 -3.40 -4.47 -3.81
N SER A 114 -4.64 -4.00 -3.66
CA SER A 114 -5.41 -3.44 -4.77
C SER A 114 -5.57 -1.94 -4.56
N VAL A 115 -5.26 -1.16 -5.59
CA VAL A 115 -5.20 0.29 -5.50
C VAL A 115 -6.33 0.93 -6.29
N PHE A 116 -7.13 1.75 -5.61
CA PHE A 116 -8.20 2.54 -6.22
C PHE A 116 -7.92 4.02 -5.91
N ILE A 117 -7.61 4.79 -6.92
CA ILE A 117 -7.21 6.20 -6.78
C ILE A 117 -8.22 7.11 -7.45
N LYS A 118 -8.60 8.17 -6.74
CA LYS A 118 -9.36 9.24 -7.37
C LYS A 118 -8.42 10.15 -8.12
N GLN A 119 -8.76 10.44 -9.36
CA GLN A 119 -7.99 11.34 -10.18
C GLN A 119 -8.86 12.52 -10.56
N LEU A 120 -8.23 13.69 -10.68
CA LEU A 120 -8.93 14.87 -11.16
C LEU A 120 -9.33 14.65 -12.61
N GLY A 121 -10.57 14.99 -12.93
CA GLY A 121 -11.03 14.96 -14.30
C GLY A 121 -10.29 15.97 -15.15
N SER A 122 -10.09 15.67 -16.40
CA SER A 122 -9.45 16.59 -17.33
C SER A 122 -10.41 17.68 -17.81
#